data_c557c39daea1857bcb8801a4faaf1fbb
#
_entry.id   c557c39daea1857bcb8801a4faaf1fbb
#
_cell.length_a   1.000
_cell.length_b   1.000
_cell.length_c   1.000
_cell.angle_alpha   90.00
_cell.angle_beta   90.00
_cell.angle_gamma   90.00
#
_symmetry.space_group_name_H-M   'P 1'
#
loop_
_entity.id
_entity.type
_entity.pdbx_description
1 polymer ?
#
loop_
_entity_poly.entity_id
_entity_poly.type
_entity_poly.pdbx_seq_one_letter_code
_entity_poly.pdbx_strand_id
1 'polypeptide(L)'
;MSDWQKTLRDDSFSTLEQLRAYVAERFGEEAAEREIDIEALQPAFDNFQMRITPSALDAIKEVGDPMWNQYVPTVEELEIVDGVIDSLDEDGDSPVPNITHRYPDRALFLVSPVCASYCRFCTRRRKVGDPE
;
A
#
# COMPACT_ATOMS: atom_id res chain seq x y z
N MET A 1 0.05 -17.90 17.56
CA MET A 1 -0.14 -16.99 16.42
C MET A 1 -0.20 -17.84 15.17
N SER A 2 -1.19 -17.67 14.32
CA SER A 2 -1.32 -18.44 13.08
C SER A 2 -0.25 -18.02 12.05
N ASP A 3 0.07 -18.91 11.10
CA ASP A 3 1.13 -18.67 10.10
C ASP A 3 0.88 -17.37 9.29
N TRP A 4 -0.36 -17.08 8.91
CA TRP A 4 -0.67 -15.86 8.15
C TRP A 4 -0.43 -14.56 8.95
N GLN A 5 -0.67 -14.58 10.27
CA GLN A 5 -0.40 -13.41 11.12
C GLN A 5 1.11 -13.14 11.23
N LYS A 6 1.91 -14.23 11.28
CA LYS A 6 3.37 -14.12 11.26
C LYS A 6 3.83 -13.55 9.93
N THR A 7 3.33 -14.07 8.81
CA THR A 7 3.67 -13.57 7.48
C THR A 7 3.35 -12.08 7.32
N LEU A 8 2.17 -11.64 7.79
CA LEU A 8 1.81 -10.21 7.72
C LEU A 8 2.73 -9.32 8.56
N ARG A 9 3.18 -9.79 9.71
CA ARG A 9 3.98 -9.00 10.64
C ARG A 9 5.47 -9.06 10.34
N ASP A 10 6.00 -10.27 10.12
CA ASP A 10 7.43 -10.54 10.14
C ASP A 10 8.02 -10.71 8.73
N ASP A 11 7.23 -11.25 7.77
CA ASP A 11 7.74 -11.61 6.45
C ASP A 11 7.36 -10.59 5.36
N SER A 12 6.47 -9.62 5.66
CA SER A 12 6.09 -8.59 4.69
C SER A 12 7.18 -7.55 4.52
N PHE A 13 7.38 -7.13 3.28
CA PHE A 13 8.28 -6.04 2.92
C PHE A 13 7.62 -4.71 3.26
N SER A 14 8.30 -3.90 4.07
CA SER A 14 7.78 -2.64 4.60
C SER A 14 8.78 -1.48 4.54
N THR A 15 9.94 -1.67 3.92
CA THR A 15 10.95 -0.62 3.69
C THR A 15 11.43 -0.61 2.24
N LEU A 16 11.90 0.55 1.79
CA LEU A 16 12.45 0.71 0.44
C LEU A 16 13.74 -0.10 0.25
N GLU A 17 14.55 -0.27 1.31
CA GLU A 17 15.76 -1.08 1.28
C GLU A 17 15.45 -2.56 1.04
N GLN A 18 14.43 -3.09 1.73
CA GLN A 18 13.97 -4.47 1.50
C GLN A 18 13.50 -4.66 0.06
N LEU A 19 12.71 -3.69 -0.45
CA LEU A 19 12.22 -3.71 -1.83
C LEU A 19 13.39 -3.66 -2.83
N ARG A 20 14.35 -2.76 -2.63
CA ARG A 20 15.54 -2.64 -3.50
C ARG A 20 16.34 -3.93 -3.53
N ALA A 21 16.60 -4.54 -2.36
CA ALA A 21 17.30 -5.82 -2.28
C ALA A 21 16.57 -6.94 -3.03
N TYR A 22 15.24 -7.02 -2.88
CA TYR A 22 14.43 -7.98 -3.63
C TYR A 22 14.49 -7.76 -5.15
N VAL A 23 14.41 -6.51 -5.60
CA VAL A 23 14.49 -6.17 -7.03
C VAL A 23 15.86 -6.52 -7.59
N ALA A 24 16.93 -6.23 -6.83
CA ALA A 24 18.30 -6.60 -7.22
C ALA A 24 18.47 -8.12 -7.38
N GLU A 25 17.97 -8.89 -6.42
CA GLU A 25 18.06 -10.35 -6.47
C GLU A 25 17.25 -10.95 -7.63
N ARG A 26 16.05 -10.43 -7.89
CA ARG A 26 15.12 -11.04 -8.85
C ARG A 26 15.27 -10.53 -10.27
N PHE A 27 15.55 -9.24 -10.45
CA PHE A 27 15.57 -8.55 -11.75
C PHE A 27 16.92 -7.94 -12.09
N GLY A 28 17.89 -8.01 -11.17
CA GLY A 28 19.26 -7.53 -11.34
C GLY A 28 19.50 -6.12 -10.74
N GLU A 29 20.76 -5.83 -10.42
CA GLU A 29 21.18 -4.57 -9.80
C GLU A 29 20.83 -3.35 -10.64
N GLU A 30 20.97 -3.42 -11.96
CA GLU A 30 20.64 -2.32 -12.86
C GLU A 30 19.15 -1.95 -12.78
N ALA A 31 18.26 -2.95 -12.66
CA ALA A 31 16.84 -2.71 -12.45
C ALA A 31 16.58 -2.10 -11.07
N ALA A 32 17.25 -2.58 -10.03
CA ALA A 32 17.09 -2.06 -8.67
C ALA A 32 17.56 -0.59 -8.57
N GLU A 33 18.69 -0.24 -9.21
CA GLU A 33 19.20 1.13 -9.22
C GLU A 33 18.27 2.10 -9.98
N ARG A 34 17.72 1.66 -11.10
CA ARG A 34 16.85 2.48 -11.94
C ARG A 34 15.47 2.69 -11.33
N GLU A 35 14.88 1.64 -10.77
CA GLU A 35 13.47 1.64 -10.33
C GLU A 35 13.31 2.01 -8.85
N ILE A 36 14.29 1.69 -8.00
CA ILE A 36 14.21 1.93 -6.57
C ILE A 36 15.29 2.93 -6.12
N ASP A 37 15.11 4.17 -6.55
CA ASP A 37 15.86 5.30 -5.99
C ASP A 37 15.23 5.65 -4.63
N ILE A 38 15.89 5.23 -3.55
CA ILE A 38 15.38 5.39 -2.18
C ILE A 38 15.19 6.87 -1.83
N GLU A 39 16.11 7.74 -2.22
CA GLU A 39 16.02 9.17 -1.92
C GLU A 39 14.83 9.81 -2.64
N ALA A 40 14.63 9.49 -3.92
CA ALA A 40 13.52 10.01 -4.71
C ALA A 40 12.16 9.44 -4.27
N LEU A 41 12.11 8.17 -3.84
CA LEU A 41 10.87 7.50 -3.43
C LEU A 41 10.48 7.76 -1.98
N GLN A 42 11.41 8.22 -1.12
CA GLN A 42 11.13 8.43 0.31
C GLN A 42 9.91 9.31 0.57
N PRO A 43 9.69 10.46 -0.13
CA PRO A 43 8.50 11.28 0.09
C PRO A 43 7.18 10.56 -0.27
N ALA A 44 7.16 9.73 -1.32
CA ALA A 44 5.99 8.93 -1.68
C ALA A 44 5.72 7.83 -0.64
N PHE A 45 6.78 7.22 -0.10
CA PHE A 45 6.73 6.25 0.98
C PHE A 45 6.21 6.87 2.28
N ASP A 46 6.68 8.07 2.65
CA ASP A 46 6.25 8.78 3.86
C ASP A 46 4.78 9.21 3.77
N ASN A 47 4.32 9.58 2.57
CA ASN A 47 2.91 9.92 2.32
C ASN A 47 1.97 8.71 2.46
N PHE A 48 2.41 7.54 2.00
CA PHE A 48 1.70 6.29 2.19
C PHE A 48 2.68 5.11 2.27
N GLN A 49 2.82 4.56 3.46
CA GLN A 49 3.70 3.43 3.74
C GLN A 49 3.44 2.24 2.81
N MET A 50 4.46 1.44 2.61
CA MET A 50 4.40 0.20 1.82
C MET A 50 4.23 -1.01 2.73
N ARG A 51 3.41 -1.96 2.29
CA ARG A 51 3.41 -3.33 2.82
C ARG A 51 3.12 -4.29 1.69
N ILE A 52 4.06 -5.17 1.39
CA ILE A 52 3.95 -6.15 0.32
C ILE A 52 4.22 -7.53 0.91
N THR A 53 3.25 -8.43 0.85
CA THR A 53 3.43 -9.81 1.29
C THR A 53 4.31 -10.60 0.32
N PRO A 54 5.00 -11.67 0.75
CA PRO A 54 5.76 -12.54 -0.15
C PRO A 54 4.93 -13.04 -1.33
N SER A 55 3.68 -13.42 -1.09
CA SER A 55 2.77 -13.88 -2.16
C SER A 55 2.46 -12.80 -3.20
N ALA A 56 2.38 -11.53 -2.80
CA ALA A 56 2.18 -10.41 -3.73
C ALA A 56 3.46 -10.15 -4.54
N LEU A 57 4.64 -10.24 -3.90
CA LEU A 57 5.92 -10.14 -4.59
C LEU A 57 6.11 -11.26 -5.63
N ASP A 58 5.73 -12.50 -5.29
CA ASP A 58 5.80 -13.64 -6.21
C ASP A 58 4.87 -13.48 -7.43
N ALA A 59 3.81 -12.70 -7.30
CA ALA A 59 2.89 -12.40 -8.39
C ALA A 59 3.47 -11.40 -9.40
N ILE A 60 4.45 -10.58 -9.02
CA ILE A 60 5.17 -9.67 -9.91
C ILE A 60 6.04 -10.51 -10.86
N LYS A 61 5.83 -10.38 -12.17
CA LYS A 61 6.57 -11.13 -13.20
C LYS A 61 7.66 -10.31 -13.85
N GLU A 62 7.43 -9.02 -14.01
CA GLU A 62 8.39 -8.08 -14.59
C GLU A 62 8.20 -6.69 -13.97
N VAL A 63 9.23 -5.87 -14.07
CA VAL A 63 9.18 -4.46 -13.68
C VAL A 63 8.10 -3.74 -14.50
N GLY A 64 7.23 -2.99 -13.83
CA GLY A 64 6.17 -2.23 -14.47
C GLY A 64 4.92 -3.03 -14.83
N ASP A 65 4.84 -4.31 -14.48
CA ASP A 65 3.61 -5.10 -14.67
C ASP A 65 2.46 -4.60 -13.75
N PRO A 66 1.21 -5.05 -13.94
CA PRO A 66 0.09 -4.60 -13.11
C PRO A 66 0.28 -4.87 -11.61
N MET A 67 0.97 -5.96 -11.22
CA MET A 67 1.22 -6.28 -9.82
C MET A 67 2.33 -5.38 -9.25
N TRP A 68 3.36 -5.08 -10.04
CA TRP A 68 4.35 -4.06 -9.70
C TRP A 68 3.68 -2.72 -9.40
N ASN A 69 2.89 -2.21 -10.36
CA ASN A 69 2.23 -0.91 -10.24
C ASN A 69 1.20 -0.85 -9.11
N GLN A 70 0.71 -2.01 -8.65
CA GLN A 70 -0.19 -2.06 -7.49
C GLN A 70 0.52 -1.81 -6.17
N TYR A 71 1.78 -2.20 -6.04
CA TYR A 71 2.44 -2.24 -4.73
C TYR A 71 3.68 -1.37 -4.62
N VAL A 72 4.41 -1.16 -5.70
CA VAL A 72 5.67 -0.41 -5.68
C VAL A 72 5.37 1.09 -5.74
N PRO A 73 5.88 1.90 -4.79
CA PRO A 73 5.71 3.35 -4.81
C PRO A 73 6.41 3.97 -6.01
N THR A 74 5.87 5.07 -6.51
CA THR A 74 6.43 5.84 -7.62
C THR A 74 6.47 7.34 -7.30
N VAL A 75 7.36 8.08 -7.94
CA VAL A 75 7.47 9.54 -7.77
C VAL A 75 6.25 10.28 -8.33
N GLU A 76 5.56 9.71 -9.30
CA GLU A 76 4.35 10.28 -9.90
C GLU A 76 3.20 10.42 -8.89
N GLU A 77 3.24 9.66 -7.79
CA GLU A 77 2.26 9.82 -6.70
C GLU A 77 2.31 11.20 -6.03
N LEU A 78 3.44 11.90 -6.16
CA LEU A 78 3.66 13.22 -5.59
C LEU A 78 3.14 14.35 -6.50
N GLU A 79 2.88 14.06 -7.77
CA GLU A 79 2.45 15.05 -8.76
C GLU A 79 0.94 15.34 -8.72
N ILE A 80 0.18 14.57 -7.94
CA ILE A 80 -1.28 14.72 -7.84
C ILE A 80 -1.59 15.89 -6.92
N VAL A 81 -1.80 17.09 -7.51
CA VAL A 81 -2.05 18.34 -6.79
C VAL A 81 -3.55 18.58 -6.50
N ASP A 82 -4.46 17.99 -7.27
CA ASP A 82 -5.91 18.27 -7.21
C ASP A 82 -6.75 17.09 -6.68
N GLY A 83 -6.10 16.10 -6.05
CA GLY A 83 -6.78 14.94 -5.50
C GLY A 83 -7.55 15.25 -4.22
N VAL A 84 -8.74 14.66 -4.05
CA VAL A 84 -9.50 14.70 -2.80
C VAL A 84 -9.09 13.52 -1.93
N ILE A 85 -8.68 13.79 -0.70
CA ILE A 85 -8.20 12.76 0.26
C ILE A 85 -9.28 11.71 0.52
N ASP A 86 -10.53 12.13 0.71
CA ASP A 86 -11.70 11.26 0.84
C ASP A 86 -12.55 11.30 -0.44
N SER A 87 -12.04 10.66 -1.49
CA SER A 87 -12.69 10.64 -2.80
C SER A 87 -14.07 9.97 -2.81
N LEU A 88 -14.38 9.17 -1.79
CA LEU A 88 -15.65 8.49 -1.63
C LEU A 88 -16.59 9.19 -0.64
N ASP A 89 -16.14 10.27 0.00
CA ASP A 89 -16.88 10.99 1.06
C ASP A 89 -17.35 10.04 2.19
N GLU A 90 -16.47 9.09 2.57
CA GLU A 90 -16.79 8.10 3.59
C GLU A 90 -16.96 8.73 4.98
N ASP A 91 -16.29 9.86 5.24
CA ASP A 91 -16.42 10.56 6.52
C ASP A 91 -17.77 11.27 6.63
N GLY A 92 -18.28 11.83 5.53
CA GLY A 92 -19.64 12.39 5.46
C GLY A 92 -20.73 11.35 5.68
N ASP A 93 -20.47 10.11 5.23
CA ASP A 93 -21.38 8.97 5.38
C ASP A 93 -21.15 8.15 6.68
N SER A 94 -20.31 8.63 7.60
CA SER A 94 -19.95 7.91 8.83
C SER A 94 -20.70 8.45 10.04
N PRO A 95 -21.83 7.83 10.45
CA PRO A 95 -22.60 8.28 11.62
C PRO A 95 -21.85 8.08 12.95
N VAL A 96 -20.93 7.14 12.98
CA VAL A 96 -20.03 6.84 14.11
C VAL A 96 -18.68 6.34 13.55
N PRO A 97 -17.59 6.40 14.34
CA PRO A 97 -16.28 5.89 13.93
C PRO A 97 -16.35 4.46 13.40
N ASN A 98 -15.58 4.19 12.34
CA ASN A 98 -15.46 2.88 11.70
C ASN A 98 -16.73 2.33 11.02
N ILE A 99 -17.80 3.11 10.90
CA ILE A 99 -18.98 2.72 10.12
C ILE A 99 -19.19 3.76 9.02
N THR A 100 -19.26 3.29 7.77
CA THR A 100 -19.69 4.08 6.61
C THR A 100 -21.04 3.57 6.16
N HIS A 101 -22.08 4.42 6.22
CA HIS A 101 -23.47 4.10 5.92
C HIS A 101 -24.01 4.92 4.76
N ARG A 102 -23.55 4.62 3.56
CA ARG A 102 -23.94 5.31 2.32
C ARG A 102 -25.29 4.83 1.77
N TYR A 103 -25.62 3.55 1.95
CA TYR A 103 -26.81 2.91 1.39
C TYR A 103 -27.80 2.59 2.49
N PRO A 104 -29.14 2.76 2.23
CA PRO A 104 -30.15 2.60 3.29
C PRO A 104 -30.28 1.17 3.81
N ASP A 105 -29.81 0.17 3.06
CA ASP A 105 -29.96 -1.25 3.34
C ASP A 105 -28.68 -1.94 3.83
N ARG A 106 -27.55 -1.20 3.85
CA ARG A 106 -26.25 -1.78 4.22
C ARG A 106 -25.27 -0.75 4.73
N ALA A 107 -24.36 -1.17 5.60
CA ALA A 107 -23.26 -0.36 6.06
C ALA A 107 -21.94 -1.14 5.99
N LEU A 108 -20.84 -0.43 5.81
CA LEU A 108 -19.49 -0.97 5.92
C LEU A 108 -19.02 -0.77 7.36
N PHE A 109 -18.55 -1.82 8.01
CA PHE A 109 -17.91 -1.76 9.31
C PHE A 109 -16.42 -2.13 9.19
N LEU A 110 -15.55 -1.18 9.49
CA LEU A 110 -14.10 -1.38 9.54
C LEU A 110 -13.71 -1.99 10.89
N VAL A 111 -13.57 -3.29 10.91
CA VAL A 111 -13.24 -4.06 12.15
C VAL A 111 -11.75 -4.02 12.50
N SER A 112 -10.89 -3.59 11.57
CA SER A 112 -9.45 -3.49 11.76
C SER A 112 -8.85 -2.54 10.71
N PRO A 113 -7.87 -1.70 11.08
CA PRO A 113 -7.08 -0.92 10.12
C PRO A 113 -5.98 -1.76 9.45
N VAL A 114 -5.73 -2.99 9.92
CA VAL A 114 -4.68 -3.85 9.38
C VAL A 114 -5.10 -4.43 8.04
N CYS A 115 -4.32 -4.14 7.00
CA CYS A 115 -4.48 -4.70 5.67
C CYS A 115 -3.31 -5.64 5.34
N ALA A 116 -3.59 -6.70 4.59
CA ALA A 116 -2.57 -7.65 4.13
C ALA A 116 -1.59 -7.03 3.11
N SER A 117 -2.04 -6.03 2.36
CA SER A 117 -1.24 -5.37 1.32
C SER A 117 -1.67 -3.93 1.16
N TYR A 118 -0.72 -3.02 1.08
CA TYR A 118 -1.01 -1.59 0.91
C TYR A 118 -0.92 -1.24 -0.58
N CYS A 119 -2.07 -1.33 -1.28
CA CYS A 119 -2.17 -0.96 -2.69
C CYS A 119 -1.93 0.55 -2.85
N ARG A 120 -1.09 0.95 -3.81
CA ARG A 120 -0.74 2.36 -4.04
C ARG A 120 -1.95 3.25 -4.36
N PHE A 121 -2.96 2.71 -5.01
CA PHE A 121 -4.23 3.38 -5.33
C PHE A 121 -5.36 3.09 -4.33
N CYS A 122 -5.04 2.78 -3.07
CA CYS A 122 -6.03 2.49 -2.05
C CYS A 122 -6.91 3.71 -1.76
N THR A 123 -8.22 3.60 -1.96
CA THR A 123 -9.20 4.67 -1.64
C THR A 123 -9.36 4.89 -0.14
N ARG A 124 -8.92 3.95 0.70
CA ARG A 124 -8.93 4.01 2.17
C ARG A 124 -7.54 4.16 2.77
N ARG A 125 -6.56 4.66 2.00
CA ARG A 125 -5.16 4.78 2.49
C ARG A 125 -5.05 5.56 3.80
N ARG A 126 -5.92 6.56 4.03
CA ARG A 126 -5.98 7.35 5.27
C ARG A 126 -6.44 6.55 6.50
N LYS A 127 -7.07 5.37 6.30
CA LYS A 127 -7.56 4.47 7.37
C LYS A 127 -6.74 3.19 7.49
N VAL A 128 -5.83 2.93 6.55
CA VAL A 128 -5.02 1.71 6.50
C VAL A 128 -3.72 1.91 7.26
N GLY A 129 -3.44 1.03 8.22
CA GLY A 129 -2.21 1.05 9.01
C GLY A 129 -2.23 2.03 10.17
N ASP A 130 -3.29 2.82 10.34
CA ASP A 130 -3.48 3.69 11.48
C ASP A 130 -4.12 2.89 12.63
N PRO A 131 -3.47 2.81 13.79
CA PRO A 131 -3.99 2.07 14.94
C PRO A 131 -5.03 2.85 15.77
N GLU A 132 -5.34 4.13 15.43
CA GLU A 132 -6.29 4.97 16.18
C GLU A 132 -7.75 4.78 15.78
#